data_df54315a86094eb0d5f711cc7aa9b886
#
_entry.id   df54315a86094eb0d5f711cc7aa9b886
#
_cell.length_a   1.000
_cell.length_b   1.000
_cell.length_c   1.000
_cell.angle_alpha   90.00
_cell.angle_beta   90.00
_cell.angle_gamma   90.00
#
_symmetry.space_group_name_H-M   'P 1'
#
loop_
_entity.id
_entity.type
_entity.pdbx_description
1 polymer ?
#
loop_
_entity_poly.entity_id
_entity_poly.type
_entity_poly.pdbx_seq_one_letter_code
_entity_poly.pdbx_strand_id
1 'polypeptide(L)'
;MCIRDSPKADPAETMFDAGQREALEQCGLKLRLATKLNDEVSAFDVTYINAIAWVGDGFEVHGDSFQLTADTPFKAGSIVLHPLARGRELCSSLDETPHNWYFAQARGAVFLRMALLTCMVERTDQVMDVI
;
A
#
# COMPACT_ATOMS: atom_id res chain seq x y z
N MET A 1 -1.00 -6.56 -4.89
CA MET A 1 -0.31 -7.43 -3.90
C MET A 1 -0.37 -6.74 -2.55
N CYS A 2 -0.81 -7.41 -1.54
CA CYS A 2 -0.87 -6.88 -0.17
C CYS A 2 0.10 -7.68 0.70
N ILE A 3 0.93 -7.03 1.46
CA ILE A 3 1.93 -7.67 2.34
C ILE A 3 1.68 -7.16 3.75
N ARG A 4 1.46 -8.07 4.67
CA ARG A 4 1.31 -7.76 6.10
C ARG A 4 2.37 -8.52 6.91
N ASP A 5 2.93 -7.80 7.84
CA ASP A 5 3.98 -8.25 8.74
C ASP A 5 3.36 -8.92 9.97
N SER A 6 3.39 -10.25 10.02
CA SER A 6 3.16 -10.99 11.25
C SER A 6 3.89 -12.34 11.19
N PRO A 7 4.93 -12.55 11.99
CA PRO A 7 5.80 -13.73 11.88
C PRO A 7 5.20 -15.01 12.44
N LYS A 8 3.95 -15.02 12.95
CA LYS A 8 3.38 -16.15 13.70
C LYS A 8 2.08 -16.73 13.17
N ALA A 9 1.49 -16.14 12.09
CA ALA A 9 0.27 -16.66 11.50
C ALA A 9 0.46 -16.86 10.00
N ASP A 10 -0.30 -17.77 9.40
CA ASP A 10 -0.35 -17.91 7.95
C ASP A 10 -0.69 -16.53 7.34
N PRO A 11 0.15 -15.98 6.45
CA PRO A 11 -0.12 -14.68 5.83
C PRO A 11 -1.50 -14.59 5.20
N ALA A 12 -2.05 -15.70 4.73
CA ALA A 12 -3.40 -15.77 4.18
C ALA A 12 -4.49 -15.56 5.23
N GLU A 13 -4.30 -16.06 6.44
CA GLU A 13 -5.30 -15.96 7.51
C GLU A 13 -5.35 -14.59 8.17
N THR A 14 -4.25 -13.83 8.11
CA THR A 14 -4.14 -12.52 8.81
C THR A 14 -4.38 -11.31 7.93
N MET A 15 -4.38 -11.49 6.62
CA MET A 15 -4.47 -10.40 5.66
C MET A 15 -5.90 -10.06 5.24
N PHE A 16 -6.77 -11.03 5.29
CA PHE A 16 -8.17 -10.90 4.91
C PHE A 16 -9.09 -11.31 6.06
N ASP A 17 -10.20 -10.63 6.20
CA ASP A 17 -11.28 -11.09 7.07
C ASP A 17 -11.92 -12.36 6.50
N ALA A 18 -12.59 -13.12 7.36
CA ALA A 18 -13.26 -14.36 6.95
C ALA A 18 -14.23 -14.12 5.78
N GLY A 19 -14.03 -14.83 4.69
CA GLY A 19 -14.82 -14.71 3.46
C GLY A 19 -14.45 -13.53 2.54
N GLN A 20 -13.58 -12.62 2.97
CA GLN A 20 -13.20 -11.46 2.16
C GLN A 20 -12.41 -11.86 0.93
N ARG A 21 -11.51 -12.82 1.06
CA ARG A 21 -10.71 -13.35 -0.05
C ARG A 21 -11.61 -13.97 -1.13
N GLU A 22 -12.52 -14.83 -0.70
CA GLU A 22 -13.48 -15.49 -1.59
C GLU A 22 -14.36 -14.49 -2.31
N ALA A 23 -14.84 -13.46 -1.61
CA ALA A 23 -15.65 -12.40 -2.22
C ALA A 23 -14.86 -11.62 -3.28
N LEU A 24 -13.60 -11.30 -3.05
CA LEU A 24 -12.74 -10.63 -4.01
C LEU A 24 -12.47 -11.52 -5.24
N GLU A 25 -12.21 -12.80 -5.04
CA GLU A 25 -11.99 -13.76 -6.12
C GLU A 25 -13.29 -13.96 -6.96
N GLN A 26 -14.45 -13.98 -6.33
CA GLN A 26 -15.77 -14.02 -7.02
C GLN A 26 -16.03 -12.76 -7.86
N CYS A 27 -15.46 -11.62 -7.46
CA CYS A 27 -15.48 -10.40 -8.27
C CYS A 27 -14.48 -10.43 -9.44
N GLY A 28 -13.81 -11.54 -9.67
CA GLY A 28 -12.85 -11.70 -10.77
C GLY A 28 -11.42 -11.25 -10.46
N LEU A 29 -11.11 -10.88 -9.21
CA LEU A 29 -9.76 -10.54 -8.80
C LEU A 29 -8.90 -11.80 -8.66
N LYS A 30 -7.68 -11.75 -9.21
CA LYS A 30 -6.68 -12.80 -9.00
C LYS A 30 -5.78 -12.38 -7.85
N LEU A 31 -5.91 -13.04 -6.72
CA LEU A 31 -5.13 -12.76 -5.53
C LEU A 31 -3.92 -13.71 -5.47
N ARG A 32 -2.77 -13.12 -5.22
CA ARG A 32 -1.54 -13.86 -4.97
C ARG A 32 -0.83 -13.27 -3.76
N LEU A 33 -0.48 -14.12 -2.82
CA LEU A 33 0.30 -13.77 -1.65
C LEU A 33 1.77 -14.11 -1.90
N ALA A 34 2.65 -13.22 -1.51
CA ALA A 34 4.09 -13.41 -1.61
C ALA A 34 4.76 -12.94 -0.33
N THR A 35 5.84 -13.59 0.03
CA THR A 35 6.63 -13.29 1.24
C THR A 35 7.83 -12.40 0.97
N LYS A 36 8.10 -12.07 -0.30
CA LYS A 36 9.20 -11.20 -0.73
C LYS A 36 8.71 -10.25 -1.81
N LEU A 37 9.15 -9.01 -1.77
CA LEU A 37 8.79 -7.99 -2.74
C LEU A 37 9.75 -7.95 -3.94
N ASN A 38 11.05 -8.13 -3.69
CA ASN A 38 12.11 -7.79 -4.64
C ASN A 38 12.05 -8.56 -5.97
N ASP A 39 11.63 -9.83 -5.95
CA ASP A 39 11.65 -10.66 -7.15
C ASP A 39 10.43 -10.42 -8.07
N GLU A 40 9.39 -9.78 -7.55
CA GLU A 40 8.11 -9.64 -8.26
C GLU A 40 7.76 -8.21 -8.65
N VAL A 41 8.46 -7.24 -8.11
CA VAL A 41 8.15 -5.81 -8.32
C VAL A 41 8.24 -5.41 -9.79
N SER A 42 9.09 -6.09 -10.57
CA SER A 42 9.24 -5.87 -12.01
C SER A 42 8.00 -6.28 -12.83
N ALA A 43 7.07 -6.99 -12.24
CA ALA A 43 5.82 -7.40 -12.90
C ALA A 43 4.65 -6.47 -12.63
N PHE A 44 4.79 -5.53 -11.68
CA PHE A 44 3.67 -4.69 -11.23
C PHE A 44 3.60 -3.35 -11.96
N ASP A 45 2.40 -2.93 -12.31
CA ASP A 45 2.12 -1.58 -12.80
C ASP A 45 2.01 -0.58 -11.65
N VAL A 46 1.53 -1.03 -10.49
CA VAL A 46 1.38 -0.22 -9.28
C VAL A 46 1.91 -0.98 -8.09
N THR A 47 2.83 -0.38 -7.36
CA THR A 47 3.31 -0.87 -6.07
C THR A 47 2.84 0.08 -4.97
N TYR A 48 1.93 -0.39 -4.12
CA TYR A 48 1.54 0.34 -2.92
C TYR A 48 2.26 -0.27 -1.73
N ILE A 49 3.21 0.46 -1.17
CA ILE A 49 3.93 0.06 0.04
C ILE A 49 3.45 0.87 1.24
N ASN A 50 3.17 0.20 2.33
CA ASN A 50 2.81 0.83 3.58
C ASN A 50 4.03 0.93 4.51
N ALA A 51 3.97 1.82 5.49
CA ALA A 51 5.00 1.89 6.51
C ALA A 51 5.09 0.56 7.27
N ILE A 52 6.30 0.04 7.40
CA ILE A 52 6.57 -1.13 8.25
C ILE A 52 6.62 -0.63 9.70
N ALA A 53 5.87 -1.27 10.58
CA ALA A 53 5.77 -0.84 11.97
C ALA A 53 7.14 -0.84 12.66
N TRP A 54 7.48 0.29 13.30
CA TRP A 54 8.75 0.51 14.00
C TRP A 54 8.83 -0.17 15.37
N VAL A 55 7.71 -0.69 15.85
CA VAL A 55 7.60 -1.29 17.16
C VAL A 55 7.54 -2.80 17.02
N GLY A 56 8.59 -3.46 17.50
CA GLY A 56 8.77 -4.89 17.39
C GLY A 56 9.79 -5.28 16.30
N ASP A 57 10.12 -6.54 16.23
CA ASP A 57 11.20 -7.10 15.38
C ASP A 57 10.89 -7.11 13.87
N GLY A 58 9.80 -6.49 13.44
CA GLY A 58 9.30 -6.59 12.06
C GLY A 58 10.25 -6.04 11.02
N PHE A 59 10.78 -4.81 11.20
CA PHE A 59 11.69 -4.22 10.23
C PHE A 59 13.06 -4.91 10.23
N GLU A 60 13.59 -5.27 11.40
CA GLU A 60 14.89 -5.94 11.52
C GLU A 60 14.88 -7.34 10.92
N VAL A 61 13.73 -8.01 10.95
CA VAL A 61 13.55 -9.36 10.39
C VAL A 61 13.27 -9.35 8.89
N HIS A 62 12.53 -8.36 8.38
CA HIS A 62 12.01 -8.36 7.01
C HIS A 62 12.43 -7.14 6.18
N GLY A 63 13.03 -6.12 6.81
CA GLY A 63 13.20 -4.79 6.25
C GLY A 63 13.90 -4.75 4.89
N ASP A 64 15.00 -5.46 4.75
CA ASP A 64 15.78 -5.47 3.51
C ASP A 64 15.04 -6.17 2.36
N SER A 65 14.14 -7.10 2.67
CA SER A 65 13.33 -7.81 1.67
C SER A 65 12.19 -6.96 1.11
N PHE A 66 11.85 -5.86 1.79
CA PHE A 66 10.74 -4.98 1.43
C PHE A 66 11.18 -3.54 1.18
N GLN A 67 12.47 -3.25 1.27
CA GLN A 67 12.97 -1.92 0.98
C GLN A 67 12.94 -1.64 -0.52
N LEU A 68 12.34 -0.51 -0.90
CA LEU A 68 12.35 0.01 -2.25
C LEU A 68 13.40 1.12 -2.37
N THR A 69 14.24 1.01 -3.40
CA THR A 69 15.32 1.96 -3.71
C THR A 69 15.29 2.34 -5.19
N ALA A 70 16.13 3.26 -5.62
CA ALA A 70 16.31 3.57 -7.04
C ALA A 70 16.78 2.36 -7.88
N ASP A 71 17.49 1.41 -7.25
CA ASP A 71 18.02 0.21 -7.91
C ASP A 71 17.01 -0.94 -7.97
N THR A 72 15.83 -0.76 -7.37
CA THR A 72 14.76 -1.76 -7.44
C THR A 72 14.32 -1.94 -8.90
N PRO A 73 14.25 -3.19 -9.42
CA PRO A 73 13.98 -3.45 -10.82
C PRO A 73 12.49 -3.24 -11.17
N PHE A 74 12.06 -2.01 -11.16
CA PHE A 74 10.68 -1.64 -11.50
C PHE A 74 10.37 -1.88 -12.98
N LYS A 75 9.14 -2.25 -13.26
CA LYS A 75 8.61 -2.24 -14.62
C LYS A 75 8.61 -0.81 -15.19
N ALA A 76 8.99 -0.65 -16.44
CA ALA A 76 8.93 0.65 -17.11
C ALA A 76 7.50 1.23 -17.06
N GLY A 77 7.38 2.47 -16.59
CA GLY A 77 6.10 3.15 -16.43
C GLY A 77 5.28 2.74 -15.20
N SER A 78 5.80 1.85 -14.35
CA SER A 78 5.14 1.55 -13.07
C SER A 78 5.24 2.71 -12.10
N ILE A 79 4.30 2.76 -11.17
CA ILE A 79 4.23 3.79 -10.14
C ILE A 79 4.33 3.20 -8.75
N VAL A 80 4.96 3.95 -7.84
CA VAL A 80 5.05 3.61 -6.42
C VAL A 80 4.20 4.59 -5.63
N LEU A 81 3.33 4.04 -4.79
CA LEU A 81 2.45 4.77 -3.87
C LEU A 81 2.83 4.45 -2.43
N HIS A 82 2.66 5.44 -1.55
CA HIS A 82 2.93 5.32 -0.12
C HIS A 82 2.06 6.32 0.66
N PRO A 83 1.47 5.96 1.80
CA PRO A 83 0.61 6.87 2.57
C PRO A 83 1.36 8.03 3.24
N LEU A 84 2.70 8.05 3.13
CA LEU A 84 3.66 8.91 3.83
C LEU A 84 3.68 8.74 5.36
N ALA A 85 4.60 9.38 6.03
CA ALA A 85 5.26 8.96 7.24
C ALA A 85 6.19 7.77 6.93
N ARG A 86 6.98 7.90 5.82
CA ARG A 86 7.87 6.84 5.36
C ARG A 86 8.99 6.57 6.35
N GLY A 87 9.32 5.31 6.46
CA GLY A 87 10.49 4.83 7.14
C GLY A 87 11.58 4.38 6.17
N ARG A 88 12.33 3.36 6.58
CA ARG A 88 13.42 2.78 5.77
C ARG A 88 12.91 1.93 4.60
N GLU A 89 11.65 1.52 4.61
CA GLU A 89 11.01 0.75 3.54
C GLU A 89 10.98 1.50 2.21
N LEU A 90 10.96 2.82 2.24
CA LEU A 90 10.97 3.69 1.08
C LEU A 90 12.20 4.61 1.10
N CYS A 91 13.26 4.20 0.42
CA CYS A 91 14.51 4.96 0.37
C CYS A 91 14.33 6.30 -0.37
N SER A 92 14.98 7.34 0.12
CA SER A 92 14.96 8.67 -0.53
C SER A 92 15.58 8.67 -1.92
N SER A 93 16.39 7.68 -2.27
CA SER A 93 16.92 7.53 -3.63
C SER A 93 15.82 7.37 -4.68
N LEU A 94 14.63 6.91 -4.27
CA LEU A 94 13.48 6.75 -5.17
C LEU A 94 12.84 8.09 -5.55
N ASP A 95 13.07 9.15 -4.79
CA ASP A 95 12.43 10.47 -4.98
C ASP A 95 12.75 11.08 -6.35
N GLU A 96 13.94 10.82 -6.88
CA GLU A 96 14.42 11.33 -8.16
C GLU A 96 14.06 10.41 -9.36
N THR A 97 13.33 9.34 -9.13
CA THR A 97 12.95 8.39 -10.17
C THR A 97 11.56 8.68 -10.74
N PRO A 98 11.27 8.25 -11.99
CA PRO A 98 9.93 8.40 -12.58
C PRO A 98 8.86 7.56 -11.88
N HIS A 99 9.26 6.66 -10.99
CA HIS A 99 8.35 5.78 -10.22
C HIS A 99 7.76 6.50 -9.00
N ASN A 100 8.30 7.65 -8.59
CA ASN A 100 7.82 8.44 -7.47
C ASN A 100 6.45 9.06 -7.76
N TRP A 101 5.40 8.44 -7.24
CA TRP A 101 4.04 8.97 -7.28
C TRP A 101 3.44 9.21 -5.89
N TYR A 102 4.15 8.85 -4.83
CA TYR A 102 3.68 9.01 -3.45
C TYR A 102 3.53 10.48 -3.03
N PHE A 103 4.33 11.40 -3.56
CA PHE A 103 4.12 12.83 -3.29
C PHE A 103 2.90 13.38 -4.05
N ALA A 104 2.66 12.93 -5.28
CA ALA A 104 1.45 13.27 -6.02
C ALA A 104 0.20 12.72 -5.33
N GLN A 105 0.27 11.48 -4.83
CA GLN A 105 -0.78 10.86 -4.03
C GLN A 105 -1.08 11.68 -2.77
N ALA A 106 -0.08 12.08 -2.01
CA ALA A 106 -0.25 12.87 -0.80
C ALA A 106 -0.90 14.23 -1.07
N ARG A 107 -0.49 14.90 -2.16
CA ARG A 107 -1.09 16.15 -2.61
C ARG A 107 -2.54 15.94 -3.03
N GLY A 108 -2.83 14.89 -3.80
CA GLY A 108 -4.18 14.52 -4.23
C GLY A 108 -5.10 14.21 -3.06
N ALA A 109 -4.58 13.57 -2.02
CA ALA A 109 -5.34 13.27 -0.80
C ALA A 109 -5.85 14.52 -0.07
N VAL A 110 -5.15 15.65 -0.16
CA VAL A 110 -5.62 16.93 0.40
C VAL A 110 -6.89 17.37 -0.32
N PHE A 111 -6.86 17.39 -1.66
CA PHE A 111 -8.03 17.80 -2.46
C PHE A 111 -9.22 16.87 -2.28
N LEU A 112 -8.97 15.57 -2.17
CA LEU A 112 -10.03 14.59 -1.91
C LEU A 112 -10.68 14.83 -0.55
N ARG A 113 -9.89 15.10 0.49
CA ARG A 113 -10.43 15.45 1.81
C ARG A 113 -11.21 16.75 1.82
N MET A 114 -10.72 17.77 1.11
CA MET A 114 -11.45 19.03 0.95
C MET A 114 -12.80 18.80 0.28
N ALA A 115 -12.83 18.06 -0.83
CA ALA A 115 -14.08 17.73 -1.51
C ALA A 115 -15.04 16.95 -0.60
N LEU A 116 -14.53 15.95 0.14
CA LEU A 116 -15.34 15.17 1.08
C LEU A 116 -15.93 16.06 2.19
N LEU A 117 -15.12 16.92 2.81
CA LEU A 117 -15.59 17.84 3.86
C LEU A 117 -16.64 18.81 3.30
N THR A 118 -16.44 19.34 2.09
CA THR A 118 -17.43 20.20 1.44
C THR A 118 -18.74 19.45 1.22
N CYS A 119 -18.69 18.22 0.69
CA CYS A 119 -19.90 17.41 0.52
C CYS A 119 -20.59 17.11 1.85
N MET A 120 -19.85 16.83 2.91
CA MET A 120 -20.42 16.57 4.23
C MET A 120 -21.09 17.81 4.81
N VAL A 121 -20.51 19.01 4.64
CA VAL A 121 -21.10 20.26 5.13
C VAL A 121 -22.33 20.65 4.31
N GLU A 122 -22.30 20.49 3.00
CA GLU A 122 -23.40 20.86 2.10
C GLU A 122 -24.56 19.85 2.10
N ARG A 123 -24.32 18.62 2.52
CA ARG A 123 -25.29 17.51 2.46
C ARG A 123 -25.45 16.78 3.78
N THR A 124 -25.36 17.50 4.89
CA THR A 124 -25.47 16.90 6.23
C THR A 124 -26.80 16.21 6.47
N ASP A 125 -27.87 16.64 5.79
CA ASP A 125 -29.20 16.06 5.81
C ASP A 125 -29.32 14.75 4.98
N GLN A 126 -28.33 14.46 4.13
CA GLN A 126 -28.27 13.28 3.27
C GLN A 126 -27.25 12.25 3.74
N VAL A 127 -26.46 12.56 4.75
CA VAL A 127 -25.54 11.60 5.35
C VAL A 127 -26.38 10.63 6.17
N MET A 128 -26.62 9.46 5.62
CA MET A 128 -27.26 8.38 6.38
C MET A 128 -26.26 7.88 7.43
N ASP A 129 -26.74 7.70 8.65
CA ASP A 129 -26.00 7.00 9.69
C ASP A 129 -25.74 5.56 9.21
N VAL A 130 -24.53 5.33 8.76
CA VAL A 130 -24.03 3.98 8.51
C VAL A 130 -23.53 3.47 9.86
N ILE A 131 -24.42 2.84 10.60
CA ILE A 131 -24.07 2.08 11.81
C ILE A 131 -23.71 0.66 11.41
#